data_3c073ecc220c938a1fa4c48445d40c42
#
_entry.id   3c073ecc220c938a1fa4c48445d40c42
#
_cell.length_a   1.000
_cell.length_b   1.000
_cell.length_c   1.000
_cell.angle_alpha   90.00
_cell.angle_beta   90.00
_cell.angle_gamma   90.00
#
_symmetry.space_group_name_H-M   'P 1'
#
loop_
_entity.id
_entity.type
_entity.pdbx_description
1 polymer ?
#
loop_
_entity_poly.entity_id
_entity_poly.type
_entity_poly.pdbx_seq_one_letter_code
_entity_poly.pdbx_strand_id
1 'polypeptide(L)'
;MLEKLKKDTNYASDIIYKEIKINNRKIYIVYSEVLSSGDDISKVILKNISYIIEENLIQEEDLYSYLYNNIPSHNRVDITNYQDFVSKIFNGYTVIYINDKKVFALETKAKLDRGINTVDSELSIRGPKDSFTENFNKNLGLIRKRIKSENLWVEDLIAGKETKTKVGICYMNNIINRKLLENIIEKLKKINIDGILDSGYLKKYLVEKNSLFPTIQTTERPDLVAMALLEGKCIIIVDNSPYVLITPCFFIDLFHTPDDYYQKTVNTTFIRIIRILAFLIAIFIPAYYIAITTHNHDSVTTDLLLNFLAQRRTVPFPALVEGLIMTISFEILRESDMRMASTMGTAVSILGGLVLGDAAVTAGIISPIMIIVVAISAISGLAFTSIELTSAIRFYRILFMILAASLGFYGIFLGFILLVAKLASITSFDIPYLAPFAPLIKEEQKDAILKINNGNKLKRRNPLLTTKNKIRGR
;
A
#
# COMPACT_ATOMS: atom_id res chain seq x y z
N MET A 1 34.95 -2.16 -9.29
CA MET A 1 33.71 -1.49 -8.82
C MET A 1 32.48 -1.89 -9.63
N LEU A 2 32.55 -1.81 -10.95
CA LEU A 2 31.41 -2.04 -11.87
C LEU A 2 30.81 -3.44 -11.77
N GLU A 3 31.63 -4.49 -11.85
CA GLU A 3 31.17 -5.88 -11.75
C GLU A 3 30.59 -6.21 -10.34
N LYS A 4 31.11 -5.55 -9.32
CA LYS A 4 30.55 -5.67 -7.97
C LYS A 4 29.16 -5.05 -7.90
N LEU A 5 28.95 -3.86 -8.49
CA LEU A 5 27.62 -3.23 -8.52
C LEU A 5 26.61 -4.11 -9.26
N LYS A 6 26.96 -4.68 -10.43
CA LYS A 6 26.09 -5.58 -11.16
C LYS A 6 25.62 -6.77 -10.32
N LYS A 7 26.53 -7.38 -9.55
CA LYS A 7 26.22 -8.50 -8.66
C LYS A 7 25.40 -8.06 -7.45
N ASP A 8 25.78 -6.96 -6.80
CA ASP A 8 25.12 -6.46 -5.59
C ASP A 8 23.68 -6.01 -5.88
N THR A 9 23.40 -5.53 -7.10
CA THR A 9 22.07 -5.12 -7.57
C THR A 9 21.30 -6.20 -8.31
N ASN A 10 21.89 -7.39 -8.50
CA ASN A 10 21.32 -8.48 -9.30
C ASN A 10 20.91 -8.05 -10.70
N TYR A 11 21.72 -7.23 -11.37
CA TYR A 11 21.41 -6.68 -12.69
C TYR A 11 20.04 -5.97 -12.73
N ALA A 12 19.69 -5.23 -11.68
CA ALA A 12 18.43 -4.51 -11.59
C ALA A 12 18.17 -3.70 -12.86
N SER A 13 16.96 -3.82 -13.42
CA SER A 13 16.58 -3.25 -14.73
C SER A 13 16.61 -1.73 -14.78
N ASP A 14 16.53 -1.07 -13.62
CA ASP A 14 16.57 0.39 -13.49
C ASP A 14 18.00 0.97 -13.48
N ILE A 15 19.04 0.13 -13.50
CA ILE A 15 20.44 0.58 -13.57
C ILE A 15 21.00 0.30 -14.96
N ILE A 16 21.26 1.35 -15.69
CA ILE A 16 21.75 1.28 -17.05
C ILE A 16 23.28 1.31 -17.08
N TYR A 17 23.85 0.39 -17.84
CA TYR A 17 25.28 0.27 -18.07
C TYR A 17 25.55 0.46 -19.56
N LYS A 18 25.87 1.68 -20.00
CA LYS A 18 26.13 1.98 -21.41
C LYS A 18 27.63 1.92 -21.69
N GLU A 19 28.07 0.99 -22.52
CA GLU A 19 29.46 0.90 -22.96
C GLU A 19 29.68 1.79 -24.20
N ILE A 20 30.70 2.63 -24.16
CA ILE A 20 31.15 3.45 -25.28
C ILE A 20 32.64 3.19 -25.47
N LYS A 21 33.08 3.05 -26.75
CA LYS A 21 34.47 2.89 -27.11
C LYS A 21 35.02 4.20 -27.67
N ILE A 22 36.09 4.71 -27.06
CA ILE A 22 36.81 5.89 -27.50
C ILE A 22 38.28 5.49 -27.64
N ASN A 23 38.86 5.62 -28.87
CA ASN A 23 40.25 5.32 -29.15
C ASN A 23 40.74 4.00 -28.51
N ASN A 24 40.03 2.89 -28.81
CA ASN A 24 40.31 1.55 -28.29
C ASN A 24 40.12 1.34 -26.77
N ARG A 25 39.67 2.36 -26.01
CA ARG A 25 39.33 2.24 -24.58
C ARG A 25 37.83 2.13 -24.39
N LYS A 26 37.43 1.28 -23.43
CA LYS A 26 36.03 1.12 -23.03
C LYS A 26 35.74 2.07 -21.88
N ILE A 27 34.67 2.85 -22.02
CA ILE A 27 34.13 3.70 -21.01
C ILE A 27 32.72 3.21 -20.71
N TYR A 28 32.38 3.16 -19.45
CA TYR A 28 31.01 2.83 -19.02
C TYR A 28 30.34 4.06 -18.45
N ILE A 29 29.13 4.34 -18.92
CA ILE A 29 28.24 5.34 -18.36
C ILE A 29 27.21 4.58 -17.54
N VAL A 30 27.20 4.81 -16.23
CA VAL A 30 26.35 4.10 -15.28
C VAL A 30 25.42 5.07 -14.60
N TYR A 31 24.13 4.83 -14.66
CA TYR A 31 23.11 5.67 -14.04
C TYR A 31 21.85 4.87 -13.71
N SER A 32 21.03 5.40 -12.78
CA SER A 32 19.69 4.87 -12.55
C SER A 32 18.71 5.59 -13.50
N GLU A 33 18.03 4.84 -14.37
CA GLU A 33 17.07 5.37 -15.35
C GLU A 33 15.93 6.15 -14.67
N VAL A 34 15.52 5.73 -13.47
CA VAL A 34 14.40 6.31 -12.75
C VAL A 34 14.77 7.53 -11.90
N LEU A 35 16.06 7.69 -11.55
CA LEU A 35 16.55 8.80 -10.72
C LEU A 35 17.30 9.86 -11.50
N SER A 36 17.71 9.57 -12.74
CA SER A 36 18.48 10.45 -13.58
C SER A 36 17.66 10.98 -14.76
N SER A 37 17.93 12.21 -15.16
CA SER A 37 17.29 12.86 -16.32
C SER A 37 17.86 12.31 -17.61
N GLY A 38 17.08 11.59 -18.42
CA GLY A 38 17.47 11.10 -19.72
C GLY A 38 17.83 12.23 -20.69
N ASP A 39 17.16 13.37 -20.58
CA ASP A 39 17.46 14.56 -21.37
C ASP A 39 18.85 15.13 -21.09
N ASP A 40 19.20 15.25 -19.80
CA ASP A 40 20.53 15.75 -19.42
C ASP A 40 21.62 14.77 -19.82
N ILE A 41 21.39 13.47 -19.66
CA ILE A 41 22.32 12.44 -20.10
C ILE A 41 22.53 12.50 -21.61
N SER A 42 21.45 12.59 -22.38
CA SER A 42 21.52 12.59 -23.85
C SER A 42 22.12 13.88 -24.39
N LYS A 43 21.64 15.04 -23.94
CA LYS A 43 22.05 16.34 -24.46
C LYS A 43 23.40 16.82 -23.95
N VAL A 44 23.72 16.49 -22.69
CA VAL A 44 24.94 17.00 -22.05
C VAL A 44 26.08 15.95 -22.10
N ILE A 45 25.80 14.71 -21.71
CA ILE A 45 26.87 13.71 -21.59
C ILE A 45 27.14 13.04 -22.95
N LEU A 46 26.10 12.41 -23.54
CA LEU A 46 26.30 11.61 -24.76
C LEU A 46 26.66 12.49 -25.95
N LYS A 47 26.05 13.66 -26.14
CA LYS A 47 26.36 14.57 -27.22
C LYS A 47 27.81 15.08 -27.16
N ASN A 48 28.31 15.46 -25.98
CA ASN A 48 29.68 15.89 -25.80
C ASN A 48 30.68 14.72 -26.05
N ILE A 49 30.36 13.50 -25.61
CA ILE A 49 31.19 12.31 -25.90
C ILE A 49 31.19 12.01 -27.39
N SER A 50 30.06 12.10 -28.10
CA SER A 50 30.01 11.90 -29.56
C SER A 50 30.89 12.92 -30.33
N TYR A 51 30.81 14.20 -29.93
CA TYR A 51 31.63 15.25 -30.50
C TYR A 51 33.12 15.00 -30.33
N ILE A 52 33.55 14.53 -29.19
CA ILE A 52 34.93 14.15 -28.88
C ILE A 52 35.40 12.99 -29.80
N ILE A 53 34.54 12.04 -30.09
CA ILE A 53 34.84 10.90 -30.96
C ILE A 53 34.99 11.34 -32.41
N GLU A 54 34.09 12.20 -32.91
CA GLU A 54 34.03 12.65 -34.29
C GLU A 54 35.25 13.52 -34.67
N GLU A 55 35.69 14.39 -33.76
CA GLU A 55 36.79 15.31 -34.03
C GLU A 55 38.21 14.75 -33.74
N ASN A 56 38.31 13.51 -33.26
CA ASN A 56 39.60 12.87 -32.89
C ASN A 56 40.44 13.74 -31.93
N LEU A 57 39.84 14.51 -31.07
CA LEU A 57 40.45 15.56 -30.26
C LEU A 57 41.36 15.08 -29.13
N ILE A 58 41.56 13.77 -28.97
CA ILE A 58 42.27 13.25 -27.80
C ILE A 58 43.51 12.45 -28.21
N GLN A 59 44.69 12.94 -27.87
CA GLN A 59 45.89 12.12 -27.73
C GLN A 59 45.79 11.23 -26.49
N GLU A 60 46.31 10.00 -26.54
CA GLU A 60 45.98 8.87 -25.65
C GLU A 60 46.16 9.07 -24.12
N GLU A 61 46.86 10.06 -23.65
CA GLU A 61 47.31 10.12 -22.25
C GLU A 61 46.32 10.75 -21.27
N ASP A 62 45.32 11.54 -21.70
CA ASP A 62 44.50 12.34 -20.77
C ASP A 62 42.99 12.31 -20.98
N LEU A 63 42.44 11.17 -21.40
CA LEU A 63 40.99 10.99 -21.61
C LEU A 63 40.17 11.34 -20.35
N TYR A 64 40.69 11.04 -19.17
CA TYR A 64 39.98 11.37 -17.88
C TYR A 64 39.90 12.86 -17.70
N SER A 65 41.00 13.58 -17.72
CA SER A 65 41.08 15.03 -17.52
C SER A 65 40.26 15.76 -18.60
N TYR A 66 40.30 15.26 -19.84
CA TYR A 66 39.52 15.84 -20.90
C TYR A 66 38.00 15.71 -20.68
N LEU A 67 37.49 14.49 -20.38
CA LEU A 67 36.08 14.26 -20.10
C LEU A 67 35.64 15.01 -18.83
N TYR A 68 36.50 15.01 -17.83
CA TYR A 68 36.22 15.71 -16.57
C TYR A 68 36.08 17.21 -16.76
N ASN A 69 36.91 17.85 -17.56
CA ASN A 69 36.93 19.29 -17.78
C ASN A 69 35.89 19.78 -18.78
N ASN A 70 35.63 19.02 -19.85
CA ASN A 70 34.84 19.49 -21.00
C ASN A 70 33.37 19.09 -20.97
N ILE A 71 32.93 18.11 -20.18
CA ILE A 71 31.52 17.80 -20.05
C ILE A 71 30.88 18.81 -19.10
N PRO A 72 29.95 19.67 -19.51
CA PRO A 72 29.31 20.64 -18.63
C PRO A 72 28.45 19.93 -17.59
N SER A 73 28.58 20.32 -16.32
CA SER A 73 27.75 19.81 -15.23
C SER A 73 27.72 20.82 -14.08
N HIS A 74 26.57 20.94 -13.41
CA HIS A 74 26.44 21.79 -12.22
C HIS A 74 27.32 21.32 -11.06
N ASN A 75 27.46 20.01 -10.91
CA ASN A 75 28.25 19.43 -9.82
C ASN A 75 29.00 18.20 -10.33
N ARG A 76 30.29 18.14 -10.03
CA ARG A 76 31.17 17.01 -10.37
C ARG A 76 31.84 16.51 -9.11
N VAL A 77 31.94 15.22 -8.99
CA VAL A 77 32.54 14.59 -7.82
C VAL A 77 33.40 13.40 -8.26
N ASP A 78 34.64 13.39 -7.82
CA ASP A 78 35.50 12.23 -7.99
C ASP A 78 35.07 11.10 -7.08
N ILE A 79 35.14 9.89 -7.56
CA ILE A 79 34.75 8.69 -6.82
C ILE A 79 36.01 7.87 -6.52
N THR A 80 36.28 7.71 -5.23
CA THR A 80 37.46 6.99 -4.76
C THR A 80 37.16 5.59 -4.23
N ASN A 81 35.95 5.36 -3.76
CA ASN A 81 35.57 4.10 -3.14
C ASN A 81 34.22 3.57 -3.69
N TYR A 82 33.96 2.29 -3.42
CA TYR A 82 32.75 1.61 -3.90
C TYR A 82 31.46 2.15 -3.25
N GLN A 83 31.53 2.58 -1.98
CA GLN A 83 30.34 3.11 -1.29
C GLN A 83 29.90 4.45 -1.90
N ASP A 84 30.86 5.32 -2.24
CA ASP A 84 30.58 6.56 -2.94
C ASP A 84 30.03 6.31 -4.34
N PHE A 85 30.59 5.32 -5.07
CA PHE A 85 30.09 4.90 -6.37
C PHE A 85 28.61 4.53 -6.31
N VAL A 86 28.21 3.65 -5.40
CA VAL A 86 26.84 3.24 -5.18
C VAL A 86 25.97 4.41 -4.73
N SER A 87 26.44 5.18 -3.75
CA SER A 87 25.72 6.33 -3.21
C SER A 87 25.40 7.38 -4.28
N LYS A 88 26.34 7.68 -5.18
CA LYS A 88 26.11 8.66 -6.25
C LYS A 88 25.06 8.20 -7.24
N ILE A 89 25.09 6.95 -7.68
CA ILE A 89 24.09 6.40 -8.62
C ILE A 89 22.68 6.49 -7.99
N PHE A 90 22.51 6.06 -6.72
CA PHE A 90 21.22 6.13 -6.04
C PHE A 90 20.84 7.52 -5.52
N ASN A 91 21.66 8.53 -5.76
CA ASN A 91 21.32 9.95 -5.60
C ASN A 91 21.05 10.66 -6.93
N GLY A 92 20.93 9.93 -8.06
CA GLY A 92 20.59 10.47 -9.38
C GLY A 92 21.77 11.11 -10.11
N TYR A 93 22.99 10.71 -9.80
CA TYR A 93 24.16 11.08 -10.58
C TYR A 93 24.41 10.06 -11.67
N THR A 94 24.91 10.51 -12.80
CA THR A 94 25.47 9.66 -13.84
C THR A 94 26.96 9.51 -13.60
N VAL A 95 27.42 8.28 -13.47
CA VAL A 95 28.83 7.97 -13.24
C VAL A 95 29.51 7.59 -14.52
N ILE A 96 30.62 8.25 -14.82
CA ILE A 96 31.53 7.91 -15.92
C ILE A 96 32.66 7.09 -15.30
N TYR A 97 32.73 5.83 -15.73
CA TYR A 97 33.69 4.85 -15.25
C TYR A 97 34.65 4.48 -16.40
N ILE A 98 35.91 4.78 -16.25
CA ILE A 98 36.97 4.42 -17.20
C ILE A 98 37.72 3.19 -16.68
N ASN A 99 38.14 3.24 -15.41
CA ASN A 99 38.72 2.12 -14.65
C ASN A 99 38.58 2.40 -13.15
N ASP A 100 38.98 1.47 -12.30
CA ASP A 100 38.81 1.60 -10.83
C ASP A 100 39.52 2.82 -10.18
N LYS A 101 40.46 3.44 -10.89
CA LYS A 101 41.19 4.64 -10.42
C LYS A 101 40.67 5.94 -11.04
N LYS A 102 39.97 5.86 -12.17
CA LYS A 102 39.47 7.00 -12.95
C LYS A 102 37.95 6.93 -13.07
N VAL A 103 37.29 7.39 -12.04
CA VAL A 103 35.81 7.38 -11.91
C VAL A 103 35.33 8.73 -11.38
N PHE A 104 34.34 9.33 -12.03
CA PHE A 104 33.70 10.54 -11.57
C PHE A 104 32.20 10.53 -11.83
N ALA A 105 31.46 11.32 -11.06
CA ALA A 105 30.01 11.46 -11.15
C ALA A 105 29.62 12.87 -11.58
N LEU A 106 28.61 12.96 -12.45
CA LEU A 106 27.98 14.19 -12.90
C LEU A 106 26.55 14.26 -12.39
N GLU A 107 26.12 15.40 -11.90
CA GLU A 107 24.75 15.57 -11.39
C GLU A 107 23.76 15.63 -12.57
N THR A 108 22.85 14.64 -12.61
CA THR A 108 21.83 14.47 -13.65
C THR A 108 20.47 14.13 -13.03
N LYS A 109 20.18 14.63 -11.84
CA LYS A 109 18.98 14.26 -11.10
C LYS A 109 17.70 14.52 -11.88
N ALA A 110 16.85 13.50 -11.98
CA ALA A 110 15.50 13.65 -12.49
C ALA A 110 14.66 14.52 -11.54
N LYS A 111 13.82 15.37 -12.11
CA LYS A 111 12.85 16.16 -11.34
C LYS A 111 11.65 15.26 -10.99
N LEU A 112 11.75 14.55 -9.88
CA LEU A 112 10.67 13.73 -9.32
C LEU A 112 9.76 14.53 -8.36
N ASP A 113 9.84 15.88 -8.40
CA ASP A 113 9.07 16.75 -7.52
C ASP A 113 7.81 17.26 -8.25
N ARG A 114 6.79 17.58 -7.50
CA ARG A 114 5.49 18.26 -7.79
C ARG A 114 4.87 18.26 -9.20
N GLY A 115 5.25 17.38 -10.10
CA GLY A 115 4.41 16.95 -11.22
C GLY A 115 3.65 15.67 -10.87
N ILE A 116 3.70 15.27 -9.62
CA ILE A 116 3.10 14.07 -9.05
C ILE A 116 1.82 14.51 -8.34
N ASN A 117 0.72 13.83 -8.64
CA ASN A 117 -0.57 14.09 -8.04
C ASN A 117 -0.53 13.91 -6.52
N THR A 118 -1.38 14.61 -5.82
CA THR A 118 -1.67 14.34 -4.41
C THR A 118 -2.47 13.04 -4.31
N VAL A 119 -2.30 12.32 -3.21
CA VAL A 119 -3.08 11.12 -2.90
C VAL A 119 -4.55 11.50 -2.84
N ASP A 120 -5.38 10.88 -3.67
CA ASP A 120 -6.82 11.16 -3.73
C ASP A 120 -7.62 10.17 -2.87
N SER A 121 -7.23 8.89 -2.83
CA SER A 121 -7.97 7.84 -2.12
C SER A 121 -7.49 7.60 -0.68
N GLU A 122 -6.22 7.90 -0.37
CA GLU A 122 -5.60 7.65 0.95
C GLU A 122 -5.03 8.94 1.54
N LEU A 123 -5.86 9.89 1.92
CA LEU A 123 -5.44 11.22 2.42
C LEU A 123 -4.42 11.12 3.56
N SER A 124 -3.25 11.74 3.39
CA SER A 124 -2.24 11.87 4.43
C SER A 124 -2.56 13.04 5.36
N ILE A 125 -2.80 12.74 6.64
CA ILE A 125 -3.00 13.76 7.68
C ILE A 125 -1.65 14.37 8.05
N ARG A 126 -0.63 13.55 8.18
CA ARG A 126 0.73 13.96 8.52
C ARG A 126 1.73 13.08 7.79
N GLY A 127 2.58 13.68 6.96
CA GLY A 127 3.57 12.94 6.20
C GLY A 127 3.67 13.42 4.75
N PRO A 128 4.37 12.66 3.90
CA PRO A 128 4.46 12.93 2.47
C PRO A 128 3.09 12.91 1.82
N LYS A 129 2.87 13.81 0.86
CA LYS A 129 1.61 13.91 0.09
C LYS A 129 1.79 13.47 -1.36
N ASP A 130 2.97 12.98 -1.73
CA ASP A 130 3.21 12.45 -3.06
C ASP A 130 2.55 11.08 -3.22
N SER A 131 1.99 10.86 -4.40
CA SER A 131 1.28 9.66 -4.80
C SER A 131 1.98 8.98 -5.97
N PHE A 132 1.75 7.69 -6.15
CA PHE A 132 2.10 6.98 -7.38
C PHE A 132 1.27 7.50 -8.56
N THR A 133 1.78 7.27 -9.76
CA THR A 133 1.20 7.66 -11.04
C THR A 133 1.03 6.43 -11.93
N GLU A 134 0.49 6.61 -13.13
CA GLU A 134 0.36 5.55 -14.13
C GLU A 134 1.71 5.13 -14.74
N ASN A 135 2.77 5.92 -14.54
CA ASN A 135 4.07 5.67 -15.15
C ASN A 135 4.95 4.79 -14.25
N PHE A 136 5.30 3.61 -14.74
CA PHE A 136 6.14 2.63 -14.04
C PHE A 136 7.47 3.21 -13.52
N ASN A 137 8.21 3.93 -14.38
CA ASN A 137 9.53 4.45 -14.04
C ASN A 137 9.45 5.55 -12.97
N LYS A 138 8.42 6.42 -13.01
CA LYS A 138 8.18 7.40 -11.95
C LYS A 138 7.87 6.73 -10.63
N ASN A 139 7.04 5.70 -10.63
CA ASN A 139 6.66 4.96 -9.44
C ASN A 139 7.87 4.28 -8.79
N LEU A 140 8.69 3.61 -9.58
CA LEU A 140 9.94 3.03 -9.10
C LEU A 140 10.92 4.10 -8.61
N GLY A 141 10.98 5.24 -9.28
CA GLY A 141 11.78 6.41 -8.87
C GLY A 141 11.39 6.95 -7.50
N LEU A 142 10.08 7.02 -7.19
CA LEU A 142 9.59 7.43 -5.88
C LEU A 142 9.98 6.47 -4.75
N ILE A 143 10.04 5.18 -5.05
CA ILE A 143 10.54 4.16 -4.10
C ILE A 143 12.05 4.31 -3.92
N ARG A 144 12.82 4.43 -5.02
CA ARG A 144 14.28 4.62 -5.00
C ARG A 144 14.68 5.92 -4.27
N LYS A 145 13.90 6.99 -4.41
CA LYS A 145 14.13 8.27 -3.70
C LYS A 145 14.14 8.07 -2.18
N ARG A 146 13.34 7.11 -1.66
CA ARG A 146 13.25 6.77 -0.23
C ARG A 146 14.23 5.70 0.21
N ILE A 147 14.47 4.70 -0.62
CA ILE A 147 15.35 3.56 -0.33
C ILE A 147 16.55 3.60 -1.28
N LYS A 148 17.61 4.28 -0.83
CA LYS A 148 18.86 4.47 -1.59
C LYS A 148 19.85 3.34 -1.29
N SER A 149 19.44 2.09 -1.54
CA SER A 149 20.22 0.90 -1.21
C SER A 149 20.34 -0.02 -2.41
N GLU A 150 21.53 -0.57 -2.61
CA GLU A 150 21.82 -1.61 -3.58
C GLU A 150 21.05 -2.91 -3.31
N ASN A 151 20.60 -3.11 -2.05
CA ASN A 151 19.81 -4.26 -1.68
C ASN A 151 18.34 -4.18 -2.11
N LEU A 152 17.87 -3.05 -2.63
CA LEU A 152 16.57 -2.95 -3.28
C LEU A 152 16.69 -3.52 -4.70
N TRP A 153 16.21 -4.75 -4.88
CA TRP A 153 16.20 -5.43 -6.15
C TRP A 153 14.87 -5.25 -6.86
N VAL A 154 14.95 -5.18 -8.19
CA VAL A 154 13.79 -5.01 -9.07
C VAL A 154 13.90 -6.04 -10.17
N GLU A 155 12.91 -6.90 -10.26
CA GLU A 155 12.80 -7.91 -11.33
C GLU A 155 11.61 -7.54 -12.21
N ASP A 156 11.85 -7.43 -13.52
CA ASP A 156 10.81 -7.09 -14.48
C ASP A 156 10.20 -8.37 -15.08
N LEU A 157 8.88 -8.39 -15.15
CA LEU A 157 8.10 -9.39 -15.88
C LEU A 157 7.22 -8.68 -16.90
N ILE A 158 6.89 -9.38 -17.97
CA ILE A 158 5.88 -8.95 -18.95
C ILE A 158 4.67 -9.85 -18.77
N ALA A 159 3.50 -9.26 -18.55
CA ALA A 159 2.26 -9.98 -18.33
C ALA A 159 1.15 -9.48 -19.29
N GLY A 160 0.24 -10.40 -19.69
CA GLY A 160 -0.74 -10.16 -20.73
C GLY A 160 -0.21 -10.50 -22.13
N LYS A 161 -0.97 -11.30 -22.89
CA LYS A 161 -0.59 -11.74 -24.24
C LYS A 161 -0.56 -10.58 -25.24
N GLU A 162 -1.61 -9.78 -25.21
CA GLU A 162 -1.81 -8.67 -26.14
C GLU A 162 -1.24 -7.36 -25.58
N THR A 163 -1.52 -7.05 -24.30
CA THR A 163 -1.09 -5.78 -23.71
C THR A 163 0.39 -5.73 -23.38
N LYS A 164 1.04 -6.89 -23.16
CA LYS A 164 2.48 -6.99 -22.81
C LYS A 164 2.88 -5.99 -21.72
N THR A 165 2.03 -5.87 -20.71
CA THR A 165 2.17 -4.87 -19.64
C THR A 165 3.38 -5.18 -18.78
N LYS A 166 4.22 -4.17 -18.54
CA LYS A 166 5.39 -4.27 -17.68
C LYS A 166 4.96 -4.39 -16.21
N VAL A 167 5.49 -5.39 -15.53
CA VAL A 167 5.24 -5.64 -14.09
C VAL A 167 6.59 -5.73 -13.39
N GLY A 168 6.82 -4.87 -12.41
CA GLY A 168 8.04 -4.88 -11.59
C GLY A 168 7.80 -5.50 -10.24
N ILE A 169 8.64 -6.44 -9.86
CA ILE A 169 8.66 -7.05 -8.54
C ILE A 169 9.81 -6.43 -7.76
N CYS A 170 9.48 -5.66 -6.72
CA CYS A 170 10.45 -4.96 -5.89
C CYS A 170 10.54 -5.60 -4.50
N TYR A 171 11.75 -5.83 -4.01
CA TYR A 171 11.98 -6.42 -2.70
C TYR A 171 13.37 -6.08 -2.15
N MET A 172 13.52 -6.19 -0.83
CA MET A 172 14.83 -6.03 -0.17
C MET A 172 15.54 -7.38 -0.09
N ASN A 173 16.57 -7.58 -0.92
CA ASN A 173 17.30 -8.84 -1.04
C ASN A 173 17.88 -9.37 0.28
N ASN A 174 18.35 -8.46 1.13
CA ASN A 174 18.97 -8.80 2.41
C ASN A 174 17.93 -9.07 3.52
N ILE A 175 16.62 -8.97 3.23
CA ILE A 175 15.55 -9.06 4.22
C ILE A 175 14.54 -10.14 3.87
N ILE A 176 14.07 -10.19 2.62
CA ILE A 176 12.93 -11.00 2.18
C ILE A 176 13.16 -12.51 2.42
N ASN A 177 12.09 -13.20 2.73
CA ASN A 177 12.09 -14.66 2.74
C ASN A 177 12.08 -15.18 1.30
N ARG A 178 13.08 -15.97 0.92
CA ARG A 178 13.25 -16.49 -0.44
C ARG A 178 12.09 -17.39 -0.88
N LYS A 179 11.57 -18.22 0.02
CA LYS A 179 10.42 -19.09 -0.29
C LYS A 179 9.17 -18.28 -0.62
N LEU A 180 8.95 -17.20 0.13
CA LEU A 180 7.85 -16.27 -0.14
C LEU A 180 8.00 -15.63 -1.52
N LEU A 181 9.19 -15.12 -1.85
CA LEU A 181 9.47 -14.49 -3.14
C LEU A 181 9.25 -15.46 -4.31
N GLU A 182 9.77 -16.67 -4.20
CA GLU A 182 9.62 -17.73 -5.21
C GLU A 182 8.14 -18.05 -5.46
N ASN A 183 7.34 -18.19 -4.40
CA ASN A 183 5.90 -18.40 -4.49
C ASN A 183 5.18 -17.25 -5.22
N ILE A 184 5.53 -16.00 -4.90
CA ILE A 184 4.95 -14.81 -5.55
C ILE A 184 5.30 -14.81 -7.04
N ILE A 185 6.56 -15.01 -7.40
CA ILE A 185 7.04 -15.04 -8.79
C ILE A 185 6.37 -16.18 -9.56
N GLU A 186 6.27 -17.36 -8.95
CA GLU A 186 5.62 -18.52 -9.59
C GLU A 186 4.14 -18.25 -9.88
N LYS A 187 3.40 -17.66 -8.92
CA LYS A 187 1.99 -17.28 -9.13
C LYS A 187 1.85 -16.23 -10.23
N LEU A 188 2.73 -15.22 -10.28
CA LEU A 188 2.72 -14.21 -11.34
C LEU A 188 2.98 -14.81 -12.73
N LYS A 189 3.96 -15.71 -12.86
CA LYS A 189 4.28 -16.38 -14.13
C LYS A 189 3.16 -17.30 -14.62
N LYS A 190 2.30 -17.82 -13.74
CA LYS A 190 1.14 -18.66 -14.10
C LYS A 190 -0.03 -17.85 -14.65
N ILE A 191 0.00 -16.52 -14.56
CA ILE A 191 -1.08 -15.66 -15.07
C ILE A 191 -1.04 -15.69 -16.60
N ASN A 192 -2.10 -16.22 -17.19
CA ASN A 192 -2.24 -16.34 -18.64
C ASN A 192 -3.55 -15.69 -19.06
N ILE A 193 -3.52 -14.39 -19.32
CA ILE A 193 -4.66 -13.57 -19.75
C ILE A 193 -4.25 -12.68 -20.93
N ASP A 194 -5.25 -12.24 -21.70
CA ASP A 194 -4.98 -11.44 -22.89
C ASP A 194 -4.48 -10.04 -22.55
N GLY A 195 -5.03 -9.42 -21.50
CA GLY A 195 -4.63 -8.06 -21.13
C GLY A 195 -4.65 -7.77 -19.64
N ILE A 196 -3.70 -6.92 -19.21
CA ILE A 196 -3.62 -6.33 -17.88
C ILE A 196 -3.67 -4.82 -18.05
N LEU A 197 -4.82 -4.23 -17.71
CA LEU A 197 -5.06 -2.79 -17.86
C LEU A 197 -4.77 -2.02 -16.56
N ASP A 198 -4.85 -2.69 -15.42
CA ASP A 198 -4.62 -2.13 -14.09
C ASP A 198 -4.11 -3.20 -13.12
N SER A 199 -3.53 -2.78 -12.01
CA SER A 199 -3.04 -3.65 -10.92
C SER A 199 -4.13 -4.55 -10.35
N GLY A 200 -5.39 -4.12 -10.37
CA GLY A 200 -6.56 -4.89 -9.94
C GLY A 200 -6.75 -6.21 -10.71
N TYR A 201 -6.34 -6.27 -11.98
CA TYR A 201 -6.35 -7.53 -12.75
C TYR A 201 -5.41 -8.55 -12.15
N LEU A 202 -4.15 -8.15 -11.85
CA LEU A 202 -3.18 -9.05 -11.22
C LEU A 202 -3.64 -9.47 -9.83
N LYS A 203 -4.13 -8.52 -9.04
CA LYS A 203 -4.64 -8.77 -7.69
C LYS A 203 -5.67 -9.88 -7.67
N LYS A 204 -6.63 -9.88 -8.60
CA LYS A 204 -7.68 -10.89 -8.71
C LYS A 204 -7.14 -12.32 -8.88
N TYR A 205 -6.02 -12.49 -9.58
CA TYR A 205 -5.38 -13.80 -9.78
C TYR A 205 -4.47 -14.22 -8.62
N LEU A 206 -3.94 -13.26 -7.90
CA LEU A 206 -3.01 -13.49 -6.78
C LEU A 206 -3.73 -13.74 -5.46
N VAL A 207 -4.93 -13.17 -5.28
CA VAL A 207 -5.75 -13.34 -4.06
C VAL A 207 -6.32 -14.76 -4.00
N GLU A 208 -6.37 -15.33 -2.82
CA GLU A 208 -7.04 -16.61 -2.59
C GLU A 208 -8.54 -16.51 -2.89
N LYS A 209 -9.04 -17.45 -3.73
CA LYS A 209 -10.38 -17.38 -4.34
C LYS A 209 -11.55 -17.29 -3.36
N ASN A 210 -11.37 -17.64 -2.10
CA ASN A 210 -12.46 -17.75 -1.12
C ASN A 210 -12.34 -16.74 0.05
N SER A 211 -11.55 -15.69 -0.08
CA SER A 211 -11.41 -14.68 0.97
C SER A 211 -12.17 -13.41 0.60
N LEU A 212 -13.06 -12.98 1.51
CA LEU A 212 -13.67 -11.64 1.46
C LEU A 212 -12.71 -10.57 2.04
N PHE A 213 -11.79 -10.99 2.89
CA PHE A 213 -10.77 -10.10 3.43
C PHE A 213 -9.58 -9.98 2.47
N PRO A 214 -9.01 -8.78 2.32
CA PRO A 214 -7.90 -8.56 1.40
C PRO A 214 -6.62 -9.23 1.92
N THR A 215 -6.03 -10.11 1.13
CA THR A 215 -4.74 -10.76 1.38
C THR A 215 -3.56 -10.06 0.68
N ILE A 216 -3.87 -9.04 -0.11
CA ILE A 216 -2.94 -8.13 -0.79
C ILE A 216 -3.42 -6.71 -0.53
N GLN A 217 -2.57 -5.88 0.01
CA GLN A 217 -2.87 -4.46 0.23
C GLN A 217 -2.59 -3.67 -1.05
N THR A 218 -3.49 -2.76 -1.39
CA THR A 218 -3.34 -1.83 -2.52
C THR A 218 -3.13 -0.43 -1.95
N THR A 219 -2.20 0.34 -2.52
CA THR A 219 -1.92 1.71 -2.06
C THR A 219 -1.42 2.62 -3.17
N GLU A 220 -1.74 3.90 -3.06
CA GLU A 220 -1.17 4.99 -3.86
C GLU A 220 0.04 5.64 -3.16
N ARG A 221 0.35 5.27 -1.92
CA ARG A 221 1.33 5.94 -1.06
C ARG A 221 2.73 5.33 -1.15
N PRO A 222 3.73 6.06 -1.68
CA PRO A 222 5.11 5.58 -1.75
C PRO A 222 5.79 5.40 -0.38
N ASP A 223 5.35 6.12 0.67
CA ASP A 223 5.87 5.98 2.02
C ASP A 223 5.44 4.65 2.66
N LEU A 224 4.18 4.22 2.45
CA LEU A 224 3.69 2.91 2.90
C LEU A 224 4.45 1.77 2.22
N VAL A 225 4.69 1.89 0.91
CA VAL A 225 5.47 0.91 0.14
C VAL A 225 6.90 0.81 0.66
N ALA A 226 7.56 1.94 0.95
CA ALA A 226 8.90 1.94 1.51
C ALA A 226 8.96 1.28 2.89
N MET A 227 7.97 1.52 3.76
CA MET A 227 7.85 0.83 5.05
C MET A 227 7.68 -0.67 4.88
N ALA A 228 6.80 -1.11 3.99
CA ALA A 228 6.54 -2.51 3.70
C ALA A 228 7.80 -3.25 3.19
N LEU A 229 8.57 -2.64 2.29
CA LEU A 229 9.85 -3.17 1.81
C LEU A 229 10.85 -3.37 2.96
N LEU A 230 10.95 -2.40 3.87
CA LEU A 230 11.83 -2.48 5.03
C LEU A 230 11.37 -3.54 6.06
N GLU A 231 10.12 -3.95 6.03
CA GLU A 231 9.57 -5.06 6.81
C GLU A 231 9.83 -6.43 6.19
N GLY A 232 10.22 -6.48 4.91
CA GLY A 232 10.49 -7.72 4.18
C GLY A 232 9.34 -8.19 3.30
N LYS A 233 8.35 -7.33 3.06
CA LYS A 233 7.27 -7.57 2.10
C LYS A 233 7.77 -7.41 0.67
N CYS A 234 7.05 -8.00 -0.27
CA CYS A 234 7.27 -7.86 -1.70
C CYS A 234 6.26 -6.86 -2.28
N ILE A 235 6.70 -6.06 -3.22
CA ILE A 235 5.92 -5.01 -3.87
C ILE A 235 5.79 -5.32 -5.34
N ILE A 236 4.59 -5.15 -5.89
CA ILE A 236 4.32 -5.35 -7.31
C ILE A 236 3.84 -4.02 -7.89
N ILE A 237 4.61 -3.48 -8.83
CA ILE A 237 4.30 -2.27 -9.59
C ILE A 237 3.80 -2.71 -10.95
N VAL A 238 2.69 -2.16 -11.40
CA VAL A 238 2.11 -2.45 -12.71
C VAL A 238 2.12 -1.16 -13.54
N ASP A 239 2.60 -1.23 -14.76
CA ASP A 239 2.55 -0.09 -15.66
C ASP A 239 1.11 0.29 -15.99
N ASN A 240 0.84 1.57 -16.20
CA ASN A 240 -0.49 2.16 -16.38
C ASN A 240 -1.41 2.09 -15.16
N SER A 241 -0.85 1.85 -13.94
CA SER A 241 -1.63 1.84 -12.71
C SER A 241 -1.00 2.72 -11.63
N PRO A 242 -1.75 3.64 -11.00
CA PRO A 242 -1.28 4.40 -9.85
C PRO A 242 -1.31 3.57 -8.55
N TYR A 243 -1.89 2.37 -8.60
CA TYR A 243 -2.00 1.49 -7.46
C TYR A 243 -0.89 0.44 -7.44
N VAL A 244 -0.15 0.43 -6.35
CA VAL A 244 0.91 -0.53 -6.09
C VAL A 244 0.40 -1.61 -5.13
N LEU A 245 0.75 -2.87 -5.40
CA LEU A 245 0.33 -4.00 -4.60
C LEU A 245 1.43 -4.37 -3.58
N ILE A 246 1.04 -4.51 -2.32
CA ILE A 246 1.90 -4.94 -1.21
C ILE A 246 1.51 -6.36 -0.82
N THR A 247 2.46 -7.28 -0.82
CA THR A 247 2.24 -8.68 -0.51
C THR A 247 3.37 -9.27 0.35
N PRO A 248 3.07 -10.14 1.33
CA PRO A 248 1.76 -10.47 1.86
C PRO A 248 1.13 -9.34 2.68
N CYS A 249 -0.19 -9.36 2.81
CA CYS A 249 -0.93 -8.48 3.71
C CYS A 249 -1.45 -9.29 4.89
N PHE A 250 -1.32 -8.75 6.09
CA PHE A 250 -1.87 -9.32 7.32
C PHE A 250 -3.13 -8.55 7.74
N PHE A 251 -4.01 -9.21 8.50
CA PHE A 251 -5.21 -8.57 9.02
C PHE A 251 -4.91 -7.29 9.80
N ILE A 252 -3.87 -7.31 10.64
CA ILE A 252 -3.47 -6.15 11.44
C ILE A 252 -2.96 -4.97 10.60
N ASP A 253 -2.38 -5.22 9.41
CA ASP A 253 -1.88 -4.17 8.53
C ASP A 253 -3.00 -3.22 8.07
N LEU A 254 -4.23 -3.73 7.98
CA LEU A 254 -5.41 -2.94 7.57
C LEU A 254 -5.84 -1.90 8.61
N PHE A 255 -5.34 -2.04 9.85
CA PHE A 255 -5.58 -1.10 10.96
C PHE A 255 -4.43 -0.12 11.16
N HIS A 256 -3.31 -0.31 10.42
CA HIS A 256 -2.14 0.55 10.47
C HIS A 256 -2.12 1.52 9.29
N THR A 257 -1.75 2.77 9.57
CA THR A 257 -1.49 3.78 8.54
C THR A 257 -0.07 4.31 8.70
N PRO A 258 0.58 4.81 7.64
CA PRO A 258 1.88 5.45 7.76
C PRO A 258 1.90 6.60 8.76
N ASP A 259 0.80 7.32 8.90
CA ASP A 259 0.65 8.43 9.83
C ASP A 259 0.88 8.02 11.30
N ASP A 260 0.62 6.75 11.65
CA ASP A 260 0.87 6.19 12.97
C ASP A 260 2.36 6.23 13.35
N TYR A 261 3.26 6.23 12.38
CA TYR A 261 4.70 6.27 12.59
C TYR A 261 5.26 7.70 12.66
N TYR A 262 4.49 8.68 12.21
CA TYR A 262 4.85 10.11 12.23
C TYR A 262 4.36 10.84 13.48
N GLN A 263 3.57 10.15 14.34
CA GLN A 263 2.98 10.70 15.56
C GLN A 263 3.60 10.12 16.83
N LYS A 264 3.31 10.77 17.98
CA LYS A 264 3.71 10.29 19.31
C LYS A 264 3.04 8.95 19.62
N THR A 265 3.77 8.06 20.25
CA THR A 265 3.36 6.68 20.56
C THR A 265 2.01 6.56 21.28
N VAL A 266 1.75 7.45 22.26
CA VAL A 266 0.49 7.44 23.03
C VAL A 266 -0.71 7.72 22.11
N ASN A 267 -0.60 8.75 21.27
CA ASN A 267 -1.66 9.11 20.32
C ASN A 267 -1.90 7.99 19.29
N THR A 268 -0.83 7.42 18.76
CA THR A 268 -0.90 6.28 17.83
C THR A 268 -1.64 5.08 18.45
N THR A 269 -1.31 4.73 19.70
CA THR A 269 -1.97 3.63 20.41
C THR A 269 -3.46 3.89 20.59
N PHE A 270 -3.81 5.12 20.98
CA PHE A 270 -5.21 5.51 21.14
C PHE A 270 -6.00 5.42 19.82
N ILE A 271 -5.45 5.94 18.73
CA ILE A 271 -6.09 5.88 17.41
C ILE A 271 -6.23 4.43 16.91
N ARG A 272 -5.23 3.57 17.12
CA ARG A 272 -5.32 2.14 16.77
C ARG A 272 -6.44 1.42 17.54
N ILE A 273 -6.58 1.69 18.83
CA ILE A 273 -7.69 1.16 19.64
C ILE A 273 -9.02 1.63 19.08
N ILE A 274 -9.16 2.92 18.75
CA ILE A 274 -10.38 3.46 18.13
C ILE A 274 -10.70 2.77 16.81
N ARG A 275 -9.71 2.50 15.94
CA ARG A 275 -9.95 1.78 14.69
C ARG A 275 -10.45 0.35 14.93
N ILE A 276 -9.88 -0.36 15.91
CA ILE A 276 -10.34 -1.72 16.25
C ILE A 276 -11.78 -1.66 16.80
N LEU A 277 -12.08 -0.71 17.67
CA LEU A 277 -13.45 -0.50 18.17
C LEU A 277 -14.40 -0.13 17.02
N ALA A 278 -13.99 0.72 16.09
CA ALA A 278 -14.77 1.08 14.91
C ALA A 278 -15.08 -0.16 14.04
N PHE A 279 -14.12 -1.09 13.86
CA PHE A 279 -14.35 -2.35 13.17
C PHE A 279 -15.44 -3.19 13.84
N LEU A 280 -15.38 -3.35 15.16
CA LEU A 280 -16.37 -4.09 15.93
C LEU A 280 -17.74 -3.41 15.87
N ILE A 281 -17.79 -2.09 16.08
CA ILE A 281 -19.01 -1.28 16.01
C ILE A 281 -19.66 -1.41 14.62
N ALA A 282 -18.88 -1.28 13.56
CA ALA A 282 -19.37 -1.34 12.18
C ALA A 282 -20.06 -2.67 11.84
N ILE A 283 -19.62 -3.76 12.44
CA ILE A 283 -20.18 -5.10 12.18
C ILE A 283 -21.30 -5.43 13.15
N PHE A 284 -21.11 -5.19 14.46
CA PHE A 284 -21.93 -5.81 15.50
C PHE A 284 -23.08 -4.93 16.01
N ILE A 285 -22.98 -3.59 15.98
CA ILE A 285 -24.01 -2.72 16.60
C ILE A 285 -25.39 -2.92 15.97
N PRO A 286 -25.59 -2.99 14.66
CA PRO A 286 -26.92 -3.25 14.10
C PRO A 286 -27.47 -4.63 14.49
N ALA A 287 -26.63 -5.65 14.50
CA ALA A 287 -27.00 -6.99 14.94
C ALA A 287 -27.38 -7.02 16.43
N TYR A 288 -26.61 -6.33 17.28
CA TYR A 288 -26.88 -6.22 18.72
C TYR A 288 -28.26 -5.58 18.99
N TYR A 289 -28.58 -4.48 18.31
CA TYR A 289 -29.88 -3.83 18.41
C TYR A 289 -31.03 -4.75 17.97
N ILE A 290 -30.84 -5.46 16.85
CA ILE A 290 -31.84 -6.42 16.36
C ILE A 290 -32.05 -7.54 17.39
N ALA A 291 -30.97 -8.12 17.96
CA ALA A 291 -31.07 -9.19 18.95
C ALA A 291 -31.87 -8.74 20.21
N ILE A 292 -31.61 -7.55 20.74
CA ILE A 292 -32.33 -7.00 21.87
C ILE A 292 -33.80 -6.81 21.57
N THR A 293 -34.14 -6.29 20.40
CA THR A 293 -35.53 -5.95 20.06
C THR A 293 -36.35 -7.15 19.55
N THR A 294 -35.71 -8.30 19.30
CA THR A 294 -36.43 -9.50 18.81
C THR A 294 -36.43 -10.67 19.79
N HIS A 295 -35.31 -10.99 20.41
CA HIS A 295 -35.13 -12.22 21.18
C HIS A 295 -34.69 -11.97 22.63
N ASN A 296 -33.85 -10.98 22.87
CA ASN A 296 -33.14 -10.83 24.15
C ASN A 296 -33.57 -9.56 24.92
N HIS A 297 -34.85 -9.42 25.15
CA HIS A 297 -35.44 -8.24 25.81
C HIS A 297 -34.90 -8.01 27.22
N ASP A 298 -34.58 -9.08 27.96
CA ASP A 298 -34.09 -9.03 29.33
C ASP A 298 -32.64 -8.47 29.45
N SER A 299 -31.96 -8.23 28.33
CA SER A 299 -30.57 -7.74 28.33
C SER A 299 -30.45 -6.24 28.58
N VAL A 300 -31.56 -5.52 28.61
CA VAL A 300 -31.61 -4.07 28.84
C VAL A 300 -32.57 -3.75 29.99
N THR A 301 -32.41 -2.56 30.60
CA THR A 301 -33.34 -2.11 31.63
C THR A 301 -34.73 -1.97 31.07
N THR A 302 -35.74 -2.24 31.90
CA THR A 302 -37.15 -2.18 31.51
C THR A 302 -37.54 -0.82 30.94
N ASP A 303 -37.05 0.28 31.51
CA ASP A 303 -37.31 1.64 31.01
C ASP A 303 -36.76 1.86 29.58
N LEU A 304 -35.56 1.37 29.32
CA LEU A 304 -34.95 1.48 27.99
C LEU A 304 -35.70 0.62 26.98
N LEU A 305 -36.10 -0.60 27.37
CA LEU A 305 -36.89 -1.49 26.51
C LEU A 305 -38.23 -0.86 26.17
N LEU A 306 -38.93 -0.30 27.15
CA LEU A 306 -40.23 0.38 26.92
C LEU A 306 -40.08 1.57 25.98
N ASN A 307 -38.99 2.34 26.09
CA ASN A 307 -38.66 3.42 25.15
C ASN A 307 -38.44 2.89 23.73
N PHE A 308 -37.69 1.76 23.55
CA PHE A 308 -37.49 1.14 22.25
C PHE A 308 -38.80 0.66 21.62
N LEU A 309 -39.65 0.00 22.41
CA LEU A 309 -40.95 -0.49 21.97
C LEU A 309 -41.91 0.65 21.60
N ALA A 310 -41.91 1.74 22.40
CA ALA A 310 -42.74 2.91 22.12
C ALA A 310 -42.37 3.56 20.77
N GLN A 311 -41.09 3.71 20.48
CA GLN A 311 -40.60 4.28 19.20
C GLN A 311 -40.86 3.37 18.00
N ARG A 312 -41.02 2.06 18.19
CA ARG A 312 -41.30 1.10 17.14
C ARG A 312 -42.81 0.84 16.94
N ARG A 313 -43.67 1.38 17.80
CA ARG A 313 -45.10 1.12 17.75
C ARG A 313 -45.75 1.52 16.43
N THR A 314 -45.23 2.57 15.77
CA THR A 314 -45.75 3.08 14.50
C THR A 314 -45.12 2.41 13.27
N VAL A 315 -44.06 1.62 13.46
CA VAL A 315 -43.30 1.02 12.36
C VAL A 315 -43.88 -0.35 12.02
N PRO A 316 -44.29 -0.56 10.74
CA PRO A 316 -44.93 -1.81 10.32
C PRO A 316 -43.96 -2.96 10.09
N PHE A 317 -42.63 -2.71 10.03
CA PHE A 317 -41.61 -3.70 9.67
C PHE A 317 -40.93 -4.33 10.89
N PRO A 318 -40.48 -5.59 10.80
CA PRO A 318 -39.56 -6.19 11.76
C PRO A 318 -38.21 -5.44 11.79
N ALA A 319 -37.51 -5.46 12.92
CA ALA A 319 -36.24 -4.76 13.11
C ALA A 319 -35.17 -5.11 12.06
N LEU A 320 -35.12 -6.37 11.61
CA LEU A 320 -34.23 -6.79 10.53
C LEU A 320 -34.52 -6.04 9.23
N VAL A 321 -35.80 -5.93 8.85
CA VAL A 321 -36.20 -5.26 7.61
C VAL A 321 -35.89 -3.77 7.66
N GLU A 322 -36.20 -3.11 8.79
CA GLU A 322 -35.81 -1.70 9.01
C GLU A 322 -34.28 -1.51 8.83
N GLY A 323 -33.48 -2.36 9.49
CA GLY A 323 -32.02 -2.30 9.43
C GLY A 323 -31.48 -2.56 8.03
N LEU A 324 -32.06 -3.51 7.28
CA LEU A 324 -31.66 -3.80 5.89
C LEU A 324 -32.02 -2.64 4.96
N ILE A 325 -33.22 -2.08 5.05
CA ILE A 325 -33.63 -0.91 4.24
C ILE A 325 -32.66 0.25 4.47
N MET A 326 -32.38 0.59 5.72
CA MET A 326 -31.46 1.69 6.04
C MET A 326 -30.02 1.40 5.59
N THR A 327 -29.52 0.19 5.81
CA THR A 327 -28.18 -0.20 5.39
C THR A 327 -28.03 -0.10 3.86
N ILE A 328 -29.02 -0.61 3.09
CA ILE A 328 -29.00 -0.54 1.62
C ILE A 328 -29.12 0.91 1.15
N SER A 329 -30.00 1.71 1.75
CA SER A 329 -30.14 3.13 1.40
C SER A 329 -28.81 3.90 1.63
N PHE A 330 -28.15 3.62 2.72
CA PHE A 330 -26.82 4.23 3.02
C PHE A 330 -25.74 3.79 2.02
N GLU A 331 -25.75 2.51 1.61
CA GLU A 331 -24.81 2.03 0.58
C GLU A 331 -25.09 2.64 -0.80
N ILE A 332 -26.36 2.87 -1.16
CA ILE A 332 -26.73 3.58 -2.39
C ILE A 332 -26.23 5.02 -2.37
N LEU A 333 -26.45 5.73 -1.25
CA LEU A 333 -25.94 7.10 -1.07
C LEU A 333 -24.41 7.17 -1.21
N ARG A 334 -23.71 6.24 -0.57
CA ARG A 334 -22.25 6.17 -0.65
C ARG A 334 -21.74 5.83 -2.05
N GLU A 335 -22.38 4.89 -2.75
CA GLU A 335 -22.01 4.55 -4.14
C GLU A 335 -22.22 5.74 -5.07
N SER A 336 -23.29 6.50 -4.84
CA SER A 336 -23.57 7.74 -5.59
C SER A 336 -22.52 8.80 -5.34
N ASP A 337 -22.12 9.01 -4.07
CA ASP A 337 -21.10 9.98 -3.67
C ASP A 337 -19.73 9.70 -4.34
N MET A 338 -19.31 8.43 -4.35
CA MET A 338 -18.05 8.03 -4.99
C MET A 338 -18.01 8.25 -6.51
N ARG A 339 -19.17 8.32 -7.18
CA ARG A 339 -19.25 8.49 -8.65
C ARG A 339 -19.52 9.91 -9.08
N MET A 340 -19.88 10.79 -8.16
CA MET A 340 -20.18 12.20 -8.49
C MET A 340 -18.91 13.06 -8.37
N ALA A 341 -18.90 14.19 -9.07
CA ALA A 341 -17.88 15.22 -8.89
C ALA A 341 -17.88 15.71 -7.43
N SER A 342 -16.72 15.88 -6.83
CA SER A 342 -16.53 16.13 -5.40
C SER A 342 -17.40 17.25 -4.81
N THR A 343 -17.66 18.30 -5.56
CA THR A 343 -18.48 19.44 -5.12
C THR A 343 -19.98 19.12 -5.05
N MET A 344 -20.49 18.28 -5.94
CA MET A 344 -21.90 17.86 -5.96
C MET A 344 -22.19 16.67 -5.06
N GLY A 345 -21.25 15.71 -4.98
CA GLY A 345 -21.41 14.49 -4.18
C GLY A 345 -21.66 14.80 -2.72
N THR A 346 -20.85 15.68 -2.12
CA THR A 346 -21.00 16.07 -0.71
C THR A 346 -22.37 16.69 -0.40
N ALA A 347 -22.86 17.58 -1.28
CA ALA A 347 -24.18 18.21 -1.11
C ALA A 347 -25.32 17.19 -1.18
N VAL A 348 -25.27 16.27 -2.16
CA VAL A 348 -26.28 15.22 -2.35
C VAL A 348 -26.25 14.22 -1.19
N SER A 349 -25.07 13.84 -0.69
CA SER A 349 -24.95 12.94 0.46
C SER A 349 -25.50 13.53 1.74
N ILE A 350 -25.25 14.81 2.01
CA ILE A 350 -25.81 15.50 3.19
C ILE A 350 -27.34 15.62 3.06
N LEU A 351 -27.83 16.09 1.92
CA LEU A 351 -29.26 16.28 1.68
C LEU A 351 -30.00 14.92 1.66
N GLY A 352 -29.43 13.94 0.97
CA GLY A 352 -29.97 12.58 0.90
C GLY A 352 -30.01 11.92 2.28
N GLY A 353 -28.94 11.99 3.08
CA GLY A 353 -28.89 11.42 4.42
C GLY A 353 -29.87 12.06 5.39
N LEU A 354 -29.95 13.41 5.41
CA LEU A 354 -30.84 14.15 6.27
C LEU A 354 -32.33 13.97 5.88
N VAL A 355 -32.66 14.23 4.61
CA VAL A 355 -34.04 14.15 4.11
C VAL A 355 -34.56 12.72 4.18
N LEU A 356 -33.76 11.74 3.77
CA LEU A 356 -34.18 10.34 3.79
C LEU A 356 -34.37 9.84 5.21
N GLY A 357 -33.48 10.24 6.14
CA GLY A 357 -33.57 9.89 7.55
C GLY A 357 -34.82 10.49 8.22
N ASP A 358 -35.04 11.80 8.06
CA ASP A 358 -36.18 12.50 8.66
C ASP A 358 -37.53 12.06 8.04
N ALA A 359 -37.59 11.94 6.73
CA ALA A 359 -38.79 11.45 6.05
C ALA A 359 -39.14 10.03 6.43
N ALA A 360 -38.16 9.14 6.57
CA ALA A 360 -38.41 7.74 6.96
C ALA A 360 -38.97 7.61 8.39
N VAL A 361 -38.49 8.44 9.32
CA VAL A 361 -39.03 8.52 10.70
C VAL A 361 -40.42 9.13 10.70
N THR A 362 -40.60 10.26 10.03
CA THR A 362 -41.89 11.00 10.01
C THR A 362 -43.00 10.15 9.35
N ALA A 363 -42.65 9.39 8.34
CA ALA A 363 -43.54 8.45 7.68
C ALA A 363 -43.81 7.17 8.51
N GLY A 364 -43.15 6.99 9.66
CA GLY A 364 -43.27 5.78 10.47
C GLY A 364 -42.75 4.51 9.82
N ILE A 365 -41.86 4.62 8.82
CA ILE A 365 -41.28 3.46 8.11
C ILE A 365 -40.14 2.86 8.89
N ILE A 366 -39.36 3.69 9.59
CA ILE A 366 -38.17 3.31 10.33
C ILE A 366 -38.16 3.97 11.71
N SER A 367 -37.73 3.25 12.73
CA SER A 367 -37.62 3.81 14.09
C SER A 367 -36.42 4.77 14.21
N PRO A 368 -36.51 5.86 14.97
CA PRO A 368 -35.42 6.81 15.21
C PRO A 368 -34.16 6.13 15.70
N ILE A 369 -34.28 5.14 16.58
CA ILE A 369 -33.12 4.41 17.15
C ILE A 369 -32.39 3.59 16.04
N MET A 370 -33.12 2.97 15.12
CA MET A 370 -32.51 2.20 14.04
C MET A 370 -31.67 3.10 13.14
N ILE A 371 -32.10 4.33 12.87
CA ILE A 371 -31.32 5.30 12.10
C ILE A 371 -30.00 5.61 12.82
N ILE A 372 -30.03 5.87 14.13
CA ILE A 372 -28.86 6.15 14.94
C ILE A 372 -27.89 4.94 14.90
N VAL A 373 -28.41 3.73 15.07
CA VAL A 373 -27.64 2.48 15.08
C VAL A 373 -26.95 2.25 13.73
N VAL A 374 -27.66 2.42 12.61
CA VAL A 374 -27.10 2.25 11.26
C VAL A 374 -26.11 3.38 10.95
N ALA A 375 -26.40 4.63 11.35
CA ALA A 375 -25.51 5.76 11.14
C ALA A 375 -24.17 5.57 11.88
N ILE A 376 -24.19 5.17 13.17
CA ILE A 376 -22.97 4.87 13.93
C ILE A 376 -22.17 3.74 13.25
N SER A 377 -22.83 2.67 12.83
CA SER A 377 -22.21 1.56 12.13
C SER A 377 -21.58 2.01 10.80
N ALA A 378 -22.28 2.84 10.01
CA ALA A 378 -21.80 3.34 8.74
C ALA A 378 -20.58 4.27 8.91
N ILE A 379 -20.67 5.26 9.83
CA ILE A 379 -19.56 6.18 10.15
C ILE A 379 -18.33 5.40 10.63
N SER A 380 -18.52 4.39 11.48
CA SER A 380 -17.43 3.52 11.94
C SER A 380 -16.75 2.78 10.77
N GLY A 381 -17.50 2.42 9.72
CA GLY A 381 -16.95 1.82 8.50
C GLY A 381 -16.06 2.77 7.68
N LEU A 382 -16.24 4.09 7.81
CA LEU A 382 -15.41 5.10 7.13
C LEU A 382 -14.03 5.30 7.79
N ALA A 383 -13.80 4.70 8.96
CA ALA A 383 -12.49 4.77 9.64
C ALA A 383 -11.38 4.01 8.90
N PHE A 384 -11.70 3.27 7.84
CA PHE A 384 -10.79 2.43 7.08
C PHE A 384 -10.57 2.98 5.67
N THR A 385 -9.31 3.05 5.25
CA THR A 385 -8.91 3.48 3.91
C THR A 385 -9.02 2.37 2.87
N SER A 386 -8.94 1.10 3.29
CA SER A 386 -9.05 -0.05 2.39
C SER A 386 -10.49 -0.30 1.95
N ILE A 387 -10.76 -0.14 0.66
CA ILE A 387 -12.08 -0.40 0.03
C ILE A 387 -12.48 -1.87 0.22
N GLU A 388 -11.53 -2.80 0.10
CA GLU A 388 -11.81 -4.22 0.25
C GLU A 388 -12.18 -4.61 1.68
N LEU A 389 -11.51 -4.02 2.69
CA LEU A 389 -11.88 -4.22 4.09
C LEU A 389 -13.29 -3.70 4.36
N THR A 390 -13.61 -2.52 3.84
CA THR A 390 -14.95 -1.94 3.97
C THR A 390 -16.01 -2.82 3.31
N SER A 391 -15.68 -3.48 2.18
CA SER A 391 -16.57 -4.43 1.51
C SER A 391 -16.79 -5.70 2.35
N ALA A 392 -15.74 -6.21 2.99
CA ALA A 392 -15.86 -7.34 3.92
C ALA A 392 -16.73 -6.97 5.15
N ILE A 393 -16.52 -5.79 5.74
CA ILE A 393 -17.34 -5.28 6.86
C ILE A 393 -18.82 -5.24 6.49
N ARG A 394 -19.17 -4.73 5.29
CA ARG A 394 -20.56 -4.69 4.80
C ARG A 394 -21.20 -6.06 4.72
N PHE A 395 -20.49 -7.01 4.13
CA PHE A 395 -21.00 -8.37 3.99
C PHE A 395 -21.24 -9.00 5.38
N TYR A 396 -20.28 -8.92 6.27
CA TYR A 396 -20.40 -9.48 7.61
C TYR A 396 -21.47 -8.75 8.45
N ARG A 397 -21.62 -7.43 8.31
CA ARG A 397 -22.72 -6.68 8.95
C ARG A 397 -24.08 -7.26 8.62
N ILE A 398 -24.37 -7.47 7.32
CA ILE A 398 -25.65 -8.05 6.89
C ILE A 398 -25.80 -9.49 7.40
N LEU A 399 -24.75 -10.30 7.33
CA LEU A 399 -24.77 -11.66 7.86
C LEU A 399 -25.10 -11.69 9.34
N PHE A 400 -24.46 -10.83 10.16
CA PHE A 400 -24.71 -10.75 11.60
C PHE A 400 -26.11 -10.24 11.92
N MET A 401 -26.66 -9.32 11.13
CA MET A 401 -28.05 -8.86 11.28
C MET A 401 -29.04 -10.02 11.07
N ILE A 402 -28.80 -10.86 10.05
CA ILE A 402 -29.64 -12.03 9.77
C ILE A 402 -29.53 -13.06 10.92
N LEU A 403 -28.31 -13.35 11.37
CA LEU A 403 -28.07 -14.27 12.49
C LEU A 403 -28.69 -13.76 13.80
N ALA A 404 -28.63 -12.46 14.05
CA ALA A 404 -29.25 -11.82 15.21
C ALA A 404 -30.77 -11.91 15.17
N ALA A 405 -31.39 -11.71 14.00
CA ALA A 405 -32.82 -11.80 13.83
C ALA A 405 -33.35 -13.23 13.99
N SER A 406 -32.56 -14.25 13.64
CA SER A 406 -32.96 -15.65 13.75
C SER A 406 -32.70 -16.28 15.12
N LEU A 407 -31.58 -15.97 15.75
CA LEU A 407 -31.08 -16.66 16.95
C LEU A 407 -30.72 -15.68 18.10
N GLY A 408 -30.97 -14.39 17.97
CA GLY A 408 -30.59 -13.39 18.97
C GLY A 408 -29.09 -13.34 19.24
N PHE A 409 -28.70 -13.15 20.49
CA PHE A 409 -27.30 -13.12 20.91
C PHE A 409 -26.54 -14.42 20.64
N TYR A 410 -27.24 -15.56 20.68
CA TYR A 410 -26.65 -16.84 20.34
C TYR A 410 -26.18 -16.85 18.88
N GLY A 411 -26.98 -16.29 17.96
CA GLY A 411 -26.60 -16.13 16.57
C GLY A 411 -25.39 -15.23 16.37
N ILE A 412 -25.29 -14.11 17.12
CA ILE A 412 -24.13 -13.22 17.08
C ILE A 412 -22.88 -13.96 17.57
N PHE A 413 -22.98 -14.71 18.67
CA PHE A 413 -21.84 -15.46 19.23
C PHE A 413 -21.37 -16.57 18.27
N LEU A 414 -22.28 -17.34 17.70
CA LEU A 414 -21.98 -18.36 16.71
C LEU A 414 -21.29 -17.74 15.47
N GLY A 415 -21.87 -16.65 14.95
CA GLY A 415 -21.30 -15.91 13.83
C GLY A 415 -19.91 -15.38 14.12
N PHE A 416 -19.65 -14.90 15.35
CA PHE A 416 -18.32 -14.45 15.77
C PHE A 416 -17.30 -15.57 15.77
N ILE A 417 -17.65 -16.75 16.30
CA ILE A 417 -16.78 -17.94 16.25
C ILE A 417 -16.45 -18.30 14.79
N LEU A 418 -17.46 -18.32 13.91
CA LEU A 418 -17.26 -18.62 12.49
C LEU A 418 -16.39 -17.56 11.79
N LEU A 419 -16.56 -16.28 12.12
CA LEU A 419 -15.71 -15.20 11.60
C LEU A 419 -14.25 -15.39 12.03
N VAL A 420 -14.00 -15.64 13.31
CA VAL A 420 -12.63 -15.88 13.81
C VAL A 420 -12.01 -17.13 13.19
N ALA A 421 -12.77 -18.22 13.10
CA ALA A 421 -12.31 -19.46 12.45
C ALA A 421 -11.98 -19.22 10.95
N LYS A 422 -12.81 -18.44 10.25
CA LYS A 422 -12.55 -18.07 8.87
C LYS A 422 -11.30 -17.22 8.74
N LEU A 423 -11.12 -16.19 9.57
CA LEU A 423 -9.91 -15.37 9.57
C LEU A 423 -8.64 -16.18 9.87
N ALA A 424 -8.74 -17.16 10.78
CA ALA A 424 -7.64 -18.05 11.12
C ALA A 424 -7.28 -19.03 9.98
N SER A 425 -8.23 -19.37 9.12
CA SER A 425 -8.01 -20.26 7.96
C SER A 425 -7.42 -19.55 6.74
N ILE A 426 -7.47 -18.22 6.69
CA ILE A 426 -6.93 -17.45 5.55
C ILE A 426 -5.41 -17.44 5.63
N THR A 427 -4.77 -17.62 4.48
CA THR A 427 -3.35 -17.41 4.28
C THR A 427 -3.09 -16.33 3.23
N SER A 428 -1.96 -15.66 3.31
CA SER A 428 -1.47 -14.76 2.27
C SER A 428 -0.10 -15.28 1.81
N PHE A 429 -0.05 -15.90 0.64
CA PHE A 429 1.15 -16.57 0.11
C PHE A 429 1.75 -17.58 1.11
N ASP A 430 0.92 -18.49 1.61
CA ASP A 430 1.24 -19.53 2.61
C ASP A 430 1.62 -18.99 4.00
N ILE A 431 1.46 -17.70 4.24
CA ILE A 431 1.68 -17.09 5.55
C ILE A 431 0.34 -16.86 6.25
N PRO A 432 0.19 -17.25 7.53
CA PRO A 432 -1.06 -17.04 8.27
C PRO A 432 -1.48 -15.57 8.32
N TYR A 433 -2.70 -15.29 7.89
CA TYR A 433 -3.25 -13.94 7.75
C TYR A 433 -3.43 -13.20 9.09
N LEU A 434 -3.77 -13.93 10.16
CA LEU A 434 -3.92 -13.38 11.51
C LEU A 434 -2.61 -13.17 12.26
N ALA A 435 -1.44 -13.41 11.64
CA ALA A 435 -0.19 -13.06 12.29
C ALA A 435 -0.16 -11.56 12.64
N PRO A 436 0.36 -11.17 13.82
CA PRO A 436 1.09 -11.94 14.83
C PRO A 436 0.22 -12.52 15.95
N PHE A 437 -1.11 -12.58 15.82
CA PHE A 437 -2.00 -13.13 16.85
C PHE A 437 -2.14 -14.65 16.73
N ALA A 438 -2.22 -15.16 15.51
CA ALA A 438 -2.25 -16.59 15.22
C ALA A 438 -1.37 -16.87 13.98
N PRO A 439 -0.17 -17.46 14.17
CA PRO A 439 0.47 -17.89 15.44
C PRO A 439 0.88 -16.70 16.33
N LEU A 440 0.90 -16.92 17.64
CA LEU A 440 1.26 -15.87 18.59
C LEU A 440 2.76 -15.55 18.53
N ILE A 441 3.12 -14.39 18.00
CA ILE A 441 4.48 -13.89 17.92
C ILE A 441 4.66 -12.76 18.93
N LYS A 442 5.15 -13.11 20.13
CA LYS A 442 5.24 -12.18 21.28
C LYS A 442 6.03 -10.91 20.98
N GLU A 443 7.03 -10.99 20.14
CA GLU A 443 7.92 -9.87 19.83
C GLU A 443 7.23 -8.78 19.01
N GLU A 444 6.27 -9.15 18.18
CA GLU A 444 5.52 -8.25 17.32
C GLU A 444 4.25 -7.68 17.95
N GLN A 445 3.78 -8.27 19.05
CA GLN A 445 2.67 -7.71 19.80
C GLN A 445 2.94 -6.27 20.28
N LYS A 446 4.23 -5.90 20.42
CA LYS A 446 4.66 -4.55 20.84
C LYS A 446 4.37 -3.44 19.82
N ASP A 447 4.00 -3.78 18.60
CA ASP A 447 3.62 -2.82 17.55
C ASP A 447 2.34 -3.25 16.80
N ALA A 448 1.64 -4.26 17.30
CA ALA A 448 0.36 -4.69 16.71
C ALA A 448 -0.78 -3.73 17.10
N ILE A 449 -1.27 -3.81 18.31
CA ILE A 449 -2.33 -2.92 18.84
C ILE A 449 -1.69 -1.76 19.61
N LEU A 450 -0.84 -2.10 20.58
CA LEU A 450 -0.15 -1.13 21.43
C LEU A 450 1.21 -0.81 20.83
N LYS A 451 1.45 0.44 20.48
CA LYS A 451 2.79 0.88 20.09
C LYS A 451 3.60 1.15 21.34
N ILE A 452 4.46 0.19 21.73
CA ILE A 452 5.33 0.35 22.91
C ILE A 452 6.66 0.95 22.45
N ASN A 453 6.95 2.17 22.92
CA ASN A 453 8.21 2.84 22.63
C ASN A 453 9.32 2.30 23.53
N ASN A 454 10.14 1.41 23.04
CA ASN A 454 11.32 0.87 23.73
C ASN A 454 12.60 1.66 23.37
N GLY A 455 12.54 2.99 23.40
CA GLY A 455 13.67 3.84 23.02
C GLY A 455 14.04 3.70 21.54
N ASN A 456 15.31 3.89 21.18
CA ASN A 456 15.82 3.86 19.80
C ASN A 456 15.83 2.46 19.14
N LYS A 457 15.08 1.49 19.65
CA LYS A 457 14.95 0.17 19.03
C LYS A 457 13.98 0.27 17.85
N LEU A 458 14.54 0.27 16.66
CA LEU A 458 13.77 0.15 15.43
C LEU A 458 12.92 -1.14 15.45
N LYS A 459 11.76 -1.04 14.80
CA LYS A 459 10.79 -2.12 14.64
C LYS A 459 11.46 -3.43 14.25
N ARG A 460 11.17 -4.50 14.95
CA ARG A 460 11.57 -5.86 14.55
C ARG A 460 10.77 -6.26 13.33
N ARG A 461 11.41 -6.97 12.42
CA ARG A 461 10.75 -7.52 11.25
C ARG A 461 10.03 -8.80 11.64
N ASN A 462 8.89 -9.02 11.02
CA ASN A 462 8.13 -10.24 11.21
C ASN A 462 8.99 -11.45 10.84
N PRO A 463 9.22 -12.43 11.74
CA PRO A 463 10.03 -13.61 11.44
C PRO A 463 9.47 -14.44 10.28
N LEU A 464 8.20 -14.31 9.94
CA LEU A 464 7.60 -14.98 8.77
C LEU A 464 8.02 -14.32 7.45
N LEU A 465 8.35 -13.03 7.46
CA LEU A 465 8.74 -12.26 6.27
C LEU A 465 10.25 -12.26 6.02
N THR A 466 11.06 -12.61 7.02
CA THR A 466 12.51 -12.54 6.94
C THR A 466 13.17 -13.76 7.57
N THR A 467 14.22 -14.26 6.93
CA THR A 467 15.09 -15.29 7.49
C THR A 467 16.13 -14.75 8.47
N LYS A 468 16.34 -13.44 8.47
CA LYS A 468 17.32 -12.75 9.32
C LYS A 468 16.59 -11.86 10.33
N ASN A 469 16.15 -12.47 11.42
CA ASN A 469 15.48 -11.76 12.52
C ASN A 469 16.47 -10.86 13.28
N LYS A 470 16.98 -9.81 12.64
CA LYS A 470 17.89 -8.83 13.25
C LYS A 470 17.15 -7.55 13.58
N ILE A 471 17.27 -7.14 14.83
CA ILE A 471 16.93 -5.78 15.27
C ILE A 471 17.84 -4.82 14.50
N ARG A 472 17.26 -3.89 13.72
CA ARG A 472 17.99 -2.74 13.24
C ARG A 472 18.01 -1.71 14.36
N GLY A 473 19.20 -1.41 14.82
CA GLY A 473 19.42 -0.30 15.69
C GLY A 473 20.64 -0.51 16.56
N ARG A 474 21.66 0.00 16.14
CA ARG A 474 22.64 0.80 16.86
C ARG A 474 22.89 2.03 16.06
#